data_1e9d8bfcaf32706e8ef3b470e823350a
#
_entry.id   1e9d8bfcaf32706e8ef3b470e823350a
#
_cell.length_a   1.000
_cell.length_b   1.000
_cell.length_c   1.000
_cell.angle_alpha   90.00
_cell.angle_beta   90.00
_cell.angle_gamma   90.00
#
_symmetry.space_group_name_H-M   'P 1'
#
loop_
_entity.id
_entity.type
_entity.pdbx_description
1 polymer ?
#
loop_
_entity_poly.entity_id
_entity_poly.type
_entity_poly.pdbx_seq_one_letter_code
_entity_poly.pdbx_strand_id
1 'polypeptide(L)'
;MQTILGASVQIARELARELTHSFSADLRLVSRNPHKVNDTDTLMSADLLDGSQTLNAVKVSRIVYFAAGLPPDSSLWEKQFPVMLQNALNATRQVGAHFVYFDNTYMYPQDSRRQTEDMPFQPSGRKGRVRAMMANMVLEEMLRGEIPVLIGRAPEFYGPGKTQSFTNALVLDRLKAGKKPLVPLRDDTLRTLIWTPDASRALALLGNTPDAYGQTWHLPCCEEPITYAQFVSQACSVFGKETSWSVLNKIPLYIAGIFSKGPRELRELLPRYEADNLFDSSKFKSRFPDFRITTYRQGLENLYTEWKATSALNKDD
;
A
#
# COMPACT_ATOMS: atom_id res chain seq x y z
N MET A 1 8.03 -21.72 6.88
CA MET A 1 6.88 -21.13 6.12
C MET A 1 6.76 -19.64 6.45
N GLN A 2 6.50 -18.81 5.46
CA GLN A 2 6.08 -17.41 5.63
C GLN A 2 4.63 -17.29 5.16
N THR A 3 3.79 -16.53 5.90
CA THR A 3 2.35 -16.45 5.61
C THR A 3 1.95 -14.99 5.35
N ILE A 4 1.20 -14.77 4.26
CA ILE A 4 0.67 -13.46 3.89
C ILE A 4 -0.84 -13.43 4.17
N LEU A 5 -1.27 -12.66 5.15
CA LEU A 5 -2.67 -12.39 5.46
C LEU A 5 -3.19 -11.22 4.61
N GLY A 6 -4.26 -11.45 3.86
CA GLY A 6 -4.81 -10.49 2.92
C GLY A 6 -4.22 -10.61 1.50
N ALA A 7 -3.90 -11.82 1.06
CA ALA A 7 -3.18 -12.12 -0.18
C ALA A 7 -3.91 -11.70 -1.49
N SER A 8 -5.14 -11.19 -1.42
CA SER A 8 -5.89 -10.74 -2.60
C SER A 8 -5.52 -9.34 -3.09
N VAL A 9 -4.84 -8.52 -2.28
CA VAL A 9 -4.45 -7.17 -2.67
C VAL A 9 -3.14 -7.16 -3.47
N GLN A 10 -2.98 -6.15 -4.30
CA GLN A 10 -1.84 -6.03 -5.21
C GLN A 10 -0.48 -6.06 -4.47
N ILE A 11 -0.34 -5.31 -3.38
CA ILE A 11 0.85 -5.30 -2.53
C ILE A 11 1.24 -6.71 -2.04
N ALA A 12 0.27 -7.50 -1.62
CA ALA A 12 0.50 -8.86 -1.14
C ALA A 12 0.95 -9.81 -2.28
N ARG A 13 0.47 -9.58 -3.49
CA ARG A 13 0.88 -10.35 -4.67
C ARG A 13 2.32 -10.05 -5.07
N GLU A 14 2.72 -8.77 -5.08
CA GLU A 14 4.11 -8.37 -5.33
C GLU A 14 5.04 -8.89 -4.20
N LEU A 15 4.57 -8.83 -2.95
CA LEU A 15 5.29 -9.40 -1.82
C LEU A 15 5.51 -10.92 -1.99
N ALA A 16 4.49 -11.67 -2.43
CA ALA A 16 4.62 -13.10 -2.67
C ALA A 16 5.64 -13.41 -3.77
N ARG A 17 5.64 -12.64 -4.88
CA ARG A 17 6.65 -12.78 -5.94
C ARG A 17 8.06 -12.57 -5.41
N GLU A 18 8.28 -11.48 -4.68
CA GLU A 18 9.59 -11.14 -4.14
C GLU A 18 10.07 -12.15 -3.11
N LEU A 19 9.18 -12.59 -2.20
CA LEU A 19 9.54 -13.60 -1.20
C LEU A 19 9.98 -14.90 -1.85
N THR A 20 9.27 -15.39 -2.88
CA THR A 20 9.66 -16.60 -3.62
C THR A 20 10.96 -16.40 -4.38
N HIS A 21 11.15 -15.23 -4.99
CA HIS A 21 12.34 -14.95 -5.79
C HIS A 21 13.61 -14.84 -4.93
N SER A 22 13.53 -14.15 -3.78
CA SER A 22 14.73 -13.71 -3.05
C SER A 22 14.94 -14.37 -1.69
N PHE A 23 13.89 -14.99 -1.09
CA PHE A 23 13.99 -15.44 0.31
C PHE A 23 13.50 -16.86 0.57
N SER A 24 12.31 -17.24 0.16
CA SER A 24 11.72 -18.54 0.47
C SER A 24 10.57 -18.90 -0.46
N ALA A 25 10.62 -20.08 -1.06
CA ALA A 25 9.49 -20.64 -1.82
C ALA A 25 8.40 -21.26 -0.92
N ASP A 26 8.61 -21.36 0.39
CA ASP A 26 7.65 -21.92 1.36
C ASP A 26 6.70 -20.83 1.84
N LEU A 27 5.74 -20.46 0.98
CA LEU A 27 4.76 -19.41 1.23
C LEU A 27 3.34 -19.95 1.36
N ARG A 28 2.58 -19.32 2.29
CA ARG A 28 1.14 -19.49 2.40
C ARG A 28 0.43 -18.18 2.12
N LEU A 29 -0.50 -18.20 1.14
CA LEU A 29 -1.34 -17.07 0.76
C LEU A 29 -2.73 -17.23 1.36
N VAL A 30 -3.13 -16.27 2.21
CA VAL A 30 -4.37 -16.35 2.98
C VAL A 30 -5.31 -15.20 2.61
N SER A 31 -6.50 -15.55 2.19
CA SER A 31 -7.65 -14.64 2.00
C SER A 31 -8.93 -15.45 1.94
N ARG A 32 -10.09 -14.82 1.84
CA ARG A 32 -11.37 -15.54 1.62
C ARG A 32 -11.39 -16.31 0.30
N ASN A 33 -10.76 -15.77 -0.73
CA ASN A 33 -10.59 -16.41 -2.04
C ASN A 33 -9.13 -16.25 -2.49
N PRO A 34 -8.20 -17.07 -2.00
CA PRO A 34 -6.80 -16.95 -2.36
C PRO A 34 -6.53 -17.52 -3.77
N HIS A 35 -5.61 -16.88 -4.48
CA HIS A 35 -5.12 -17.34 -5.77
C HIS A 35 -3.61 -17.43 -5.75
N LYS A 36 -3.07 -18.44 -6.45
CA LYS A 36 -1.62 -18.57 -6.62
C LYS A 36 -1.01 -17.32 -7.29
N VAL A 37 0.15 -16.97 -6.84
CA VAL A 37 1.04 -15.98 -7.44
C VAL A 37 2.26 -16.69 -8.03
N ASN A 38 2.76 -17.69 -7.31
CA ASN A 38 3.84 -18.58 -7.72
C ASN A 38 3.33 -20.05 -7.69
N ASP A 39 3.94 -20.93 -8.47
CA ASP A 39 3.52 -22.34 -8.55
C ASP A 39 3.66 -23.08 -7.22
N THR A 40 4.65 -22.67 -6.40
CA THR A 40 4.94 -23.25 -5.08
C THR A 40 4.01 -22.77 -3.96
N ASP A 41 3.18 -21.77 -4.21
CA ASP A 41 2.32 -21.17 -3.16
C ASP A 41 1.32 -22.17 -2.61
N THR A 42 1.24 -22.26 -1.28
CA THR A 42 0.17 -22.93 -0.55
C THR A 42 -0.99 -21.94 -0.37
N LEU A 43 -2.20 -22.33 -0.75
CA LEU A 43 -3.39 -21.51 -0.60
C LEU A 43 -4.20 -21.94 0.62
N MET A 44 -4.67 -20.95 1.40
CA MET A 44 -5.58 -21.21 2.50
C MET A 44 -6.71 -20.18 2.54
N SER A 45 -7.95 -20.65 2.40
CA SER A 45 -9.13 -19.80 2.60
C SER A 45 -9.35 -19.55 4.08
N ALA A 46 -9.43 -18.28 4.47
CA ALA A 46 -9.78 -17.88 5.84
C ALA A 46 -10.41 -16.48 5.85
N ASP A 47 -11.37 -16.30 6.76
CA ASP A 47 -11.88 -14.98 7.13
C ASP A 47 -11.09 -14.47 8.35
N LEU A 48 -10.40 -13.35 8.19
CA LEU A 48 -9.61 -12.74 9.27
C LEU A 48 -10.49 -12.13 10.38
N LEU A 49 -11.80 -12.02 10.18
CA LEU A 49 -12.75 -11.68 11.24
C LEU A 49 -12.98 -12.84 12.20
N ASP A 50 -12.67 -14.07 11.79
CA ASP A 50 -12.73 -15.26 12.61
C ASP A 50 -11.35 -15.59 13.19
N GLY A 51 -11.23 -15.51 14.54
CA GLY A 51 -9.95 -15.75 15.23
C GLY A 51 -9.44 -17.19 15.08
N SER A 52 -10.34 -18.19 15.04
CA SER A 52 -9.96 -19.60 14.87
C SER A 52 -9.44 -19.89 13.46
N GLN A 53 -10.08 -19.34 12.44
CA GLN A 53 -9.59 -19.44 11.06
C GLN A 53 -8.26 -18.72 10.91
N THR A 54 -8.12 -17.52 11.52
CA THR A 54 -6.87 -16.75 11.51
C THR A 54 -5.74 -17.53 12.18
N LEU A 55 -6.00 -18.14 13.34
CA LEU A 55 -5.02 -18.98 14.03
C LEU A 55 -4.60 -20.18 13.19
N ASN A 56 -5.55 -20.89 12.60
CA ASN A 56 -5.24 -22.00 11.70
C ASN A 56 -4.39 -21.55 10.49
N ALA A 57 -4.67 -20.36 9.97
CA ALA A 57 -3.96 -19.81 8.81
C ALA A 57 -2.47 -19.50 9.10
N VAL A 58 -2.11 -19.19 10.34
CA VAL A 58 -0.72 -18.88 10.71
C VAL A 58 0.01 -20.02 11.42
N LYS A 59 -0.61 -21.18 11.61
CA LYS A 59 0.08 -22.35 12.17
C LYS A 59 1.34 -22.68 11.37
N VAL A 60 2.42 -23.03 12.09
CA VAL A 60 3.77 -23.33 11.58
C VAL A 60 4.43 -22.17 10.80
N SER A 61 3.89 -20.97 10.86
CA SER A 61 4.52 -19.80 10.26
C SER A 61 5.71 -19.35 11.10
N ARG A 62 6.80 -18.96 10.42
CA ARG A 62 7.94 -18.26 11.04
C ARG A 62 7.73 -16.74 10.98
N ILE A 63 7.17 -16.26 9.88
CA ILE A 63 6.88 -14.84 9.65
C ILE A 63 5.44 -14.71 9.15
N VAL A 64 4.69 -13.78 9.71
CA VAL A 64 3.32 -13.43 9.31
C VAL A 64 3.31 -11.99 8.81
N TYR A 65 2.98 -11.79 7.55
CA TYR A 65 2.77 -10.47 6.95
C TYR A 65 1.29 -10.13 6.97
N PHE A 66 0.95 -9.00 7.56
CA PHE A 66 -0.41 -8.46 7.50
C PHE A 66 -0.49 -7.36 6.45
N ALA A 67 -1.07 -7.69 5.29
CA ALA A 67 -1.26 -6.77 4.16
C ALA A 67 -2.74 -6.67 3.77
N ALA A 68 -3.67 -6.96 4.68
CA ALA A 68 -5.09 -6.96 4.39
C ALA A 68 -5.60 -5.59 3.94
N GLY A 69 -6.41 -5.59 2.90
CA GLY A 69 -7.10 -4.43 2.35
C GLY A 69 -8.61 -4.60 2.38
N LEU A 70 -9.32 -3.49 2.54
CA LEU A 70 -10.78 -3.41 2.44
C LEU A 70 -11.17 -2.37 1.39
N PRO A 71 -12.35 -2.49 0.76
CA PRO A 71 -12.89 -1.44 -0.09
C PRO A 71 -12.88 -0.07 0.63
N PRO A 72 -12.81 1.07 -0.08
CA PRO A 72 -12.74 2.40 0.51
C PRO A 72 -14.08 2.85 1.12
N ASP A 73 -14.49 2.16 2.19
CA ASP A 73 -15.72 2.35 2.95
C ASP A 73 -15.36 2.57 4.42
N SER A 74 -15.54 3.79 4.91
CA SER A 74 -15.18 4.19 6.27
C SER A 74 -15.88 3.36 7.35
N SER A 75 -17.17 3.02 7.14
CA SER A 75 -17.92 2.19 8.10
C SER A 75 -17.42 0.75 8.15
N LEU A 76 -17.02 0.22 6.99
CA LEU A 76 -16.43 -1.11 6.89
C LEU A 76 -15.06 -1.14 7.58
N TRP A 77 -14.24 -0.10 7.37
CA TRP A 77 -12.94 0.03 7.98
C TRP A 77 -13.02 0.05 9.52
N GLU A 78 -13.91 0.88 10.07
CA GLU A 78 -14.11 0.99 11.52
C GLU A 78 -14.53 -0.34 12.16
N LYS A 79 -15.36 -1.11 11.47
CA LYS A 79 -15.89 -2.37 11.98
C LYS A 79 -14.93 -3.55 11.83
N GLN A 80 -14.18 -3.63 10.73
CA GLN A 80 -13.46 -4.84 10.36
C GLN A 80 -11.95 -4.76 10.59
N PHE A 81 -11.29 -3.66 10.23
CA PHE A 81 -9.84 -3.60 10.32
C PHE A 81 -9.28 -3.85 11.73
N PRO A 82 -9.81 -3.23 12.81
CA PRO A 82 -9.30 -3.50 14.16
C PRO A 82 -9.46 -4.97 14.57
N VAL A 83 -10.60 -5.58 14.21
CA VAL A 83 -10.88 -7.00 14.54
C VAL A 83 -9.91 -7.92 13.77
N MET A 84 -9.75 -7.70 12.46
CA MET A 84 -8.83 -8.50 11.64
C MET A 84 -7.39 -8.41 12.15
N LEU A 85 -6.94 -7.20 12.52
CA LEU A 85 -5.59 -7.00 13.04
C LEU A 85 -5.42 -7.64 14.41
N GLN A 86 -6.39 -7.49 15.31
CA GLN A 86 -6.33 -8.11 16.63
C GLN A 86 -6.27 -9.64 16.54
N ASN A 87 -7.08 -10.25 15.67
CA ASN A 87 -7.03 -11.68 15.42
C ASN A 87 -5.66 -12.12 14.87
N ALA A 88 -5.08 -11.35 13.95
CA ALA A 88 -3.76 -11.63 13.40
C ALA A 88 -2.65 -11.53 14.45
N LEU A 89 -2.65 -10.50 15.29
CA LEU A 89 -1.70 -10.33 16.40
C LEU A 89 -1.81 -11.48 17.40
N ASN A 90 -3.03 -11.78 17.86
CA ASN A 90 -3.28 -12.88 18.80
C ASN A 90 -2.81 -14.23 18.24
N ALA A 91 -3.15 -14.52 17.00
CA ALA A 91 -2.76 -15.75 16.33
C ALA A 91 -1.24 -15.86 16.16
N THR A 92 -0.58 -14.77 15.76
CA THR A 92 0.88 -14.72 15.58
C THR A 92 1.60 -14.94 16.91
N ARG A 93 1.10 -14.34 17.99
CA ARG A 93 1.63 -14.53 19.36
C ARG A 93 1.51 -15.99 19.82
N GLN A 94 0.34 -16.62 19.60
CA GLN A 94 0.12 -18.02 19.98
C GLN A 94 1.07 -19.01 19.29
N VAL A 95 1.50 -18.71 18.06
CA VAL A 95 2.44 -19.58 17.34
C VAL A 95 3.90 -19.15 17.48
N GLY A 96 4.18 -18.04 18.18
CA GLY A 96 5.53 -17.51 18.39
C GLY A 96 6.23 -17.03 17.10
N ALA A 97 5.45 -16.59 16.09
CA ALA A 97 5.99 -16.10 14.82
C ALA A 97 6.36 -14.61 14.89
N HIS A 98 7.15 -14.15 13.93
CA HIS A 98 7.42 -12.73 13.73
C HIS A 98 6.23 -12.07 13.01
N PHE A 99 5.93 -10.82 13.33
CA PHE A 99 4.83 -10.08 12.72
C PHE A 99 5.32 -8.88 11.91
N VAL A 100 4.92 -8.80 10.65
CA VAL A 100 5.25 -7.70 9.74
C VAL A 100 3.96 -7.01 9.32
N TYR A 101 3.79 -5.75 9.73
CA TYR A 101 2.62 -4.95 9.43
C TYR A 101 2.88 -3.99 8.27
N PHE A 102 2.11 -4.13 7.17
CA PHE A 102 2.08 -3.16 6.09
C PHE A 102 1.10 -2.04 6.38
N ASP A 103 1.58 -0.82 6.47
CA ASP A 103 0.82 0.36 6.87
C ASP A 103 0.86 1.48 5.81
N ASN A 104 0.03 2.50 5.99
CA ASN A 104 0.00 3.72 5.18
C ASN A 104 0.20 4.98 6.05
N THR A 105 -0.03 6.16 5.47
CA THR A 105 0.23 7.47 6.12
C THR A 105 -1.03 8.23 6.55
N TYR A 106 -2.20 7.58 6.60
CA TYR A 106 -3.46 8.31 6.89
C TYR A 106 -3.55 8.82 8.33
N MET A 107 -2.74 8.29 9.25
CA MET A 107 -2.67 8.75 10.64
C MET A 107 -1.80 10.01 10.81
N TYR A 108 -0.96 10.36 9.84
CA TYR A 108 -0.11 11.54 9.91
C TYR A 108 -0.89 12.83 9.65
N PRO A 109 -0.37 13.97 10.12
CA PRO A 109 -0.90 15.30 9.78
C PRO A 109 -1.00 15.48 8.26
N GLN A 110 -2.07 16.15 7.81
CA GLN A 110 -2.31 16.43 6.39
C GLN A 110 -1.83 17.86 6.07
N ASP A 111 -0.55 18.10 6.25
CA ASP A 111 0.13 19.37 6.00
C ASP A 111 1.48 19.14 5.27
N SER A 112 2.20 20.22 4.97
CA SER A 112 3.47 20.18 4.23
C SER A 112 4.69 19.75 5.03
N ARG A 113 4.53 19.39 6.32
CA ARG A 113 5.65 18.87 7.11
C ARG A 113 6.14 17.54 6.53
N ARG A 114 7.45 17.35 6.52
CA ARG A 114 8.07 16.09 6.11
C ARG A 114 7.71 15.00 7.11
N GLN A 115 7.05 13.94 6.64
CA GLN A 115 6.65 12.79 7.44
C GLN A 115 7.86 11.92 7.73
N THR A 116 8.15 11.66 9.00
CA THR A 116 9.20 10.78 9.51
C THR A 116 8.59 9.67 10.35
N GLU A 117 9.34 8.61 10.66
CA GLU A 117 8.83 7.46 11.42
C GLU A 117 8.38 7.83 12.84
N ASP A 118 8.99 8.86 13.43
CA ASP A 118 8.71 9.37 14.78
C ASP A 118 7.65 10.48 14.79
N MET A 119 7.12 10.88 13.63
CA MET A 119 6.09 11.93 13.55
C MET A 119 4.84 11.54 14.36
N PRO A 120 4.37 12.41 15.28
CA PRO A 120 3.16 12.16 16.04
C PRO A 120 1.93 11.98 15.14
N PHE A 121 1.06 11.04 15.50
CA PHE A 121 -0.20 10.84 14.79
C PHE A 121 -1.16 11.99 15.06
N GLN A 122 -1.71 12.56 14.01
CA GLN A 122 -2.74 13.61 14.04
C GLN A 122 -3.81 13.27 12.98
N PRO A 123 -4.56 12.17 13.18
CA PRO A 123 -5.47 11.66 12.17
C PRO A 123 -6.61 12.61 11.90
N SER A 124 -6.88 12.88 10.62
CA SER A 124 -8.07 13.56 10.14
C SER A 124 -9.04 12.56 9.53
N GLY A 125 -10.33 12.71 9.80
CA GLY A 125 -11.38 11.85 9.27
C GLY A 125 -11.43 10.45 9.89
N ARG A 126 -12.39 9.65 9.41
CA ARG A 126 -12.68 8.28 9.94
C ARG A 126 -11.58 7.30 9.60
N LYS A 127 -11.13 7.30 8.33
CA LYS A 127 -10.06 6.41 7.86
C LYS A 127 -8.73 6.70 8.56
N GLY A 128 -8.40 7.97 8.75
CA GLY A 128 -7.22 8.36 9.50
C GLY A 128 -7.24 7.84 10.94
N ARG A 129 -8.38 7.99 11.64
CA ARG A 129 -8.55 7.46 13.00
C ARG A 129 -8.42 5.93 13.08
N VAL A 130 -9.01 5.21 12.12
CA VAL A 130 -8.86 3.74 12.05
C VAL A 130 -7.40 3.35 11.88
N ARG A 131 -6.68 4.02 10.99
CA ARG A 131 -5.25 3.72 10.76
C ARG A 131 -4.38 4.09 11.97
N ALA A 132 -4.67 5.19 12.65
CA ALA A 132 -4.00 5.52 13.90
C ALA A 132 -4.24 4.46 14.98
N MET A 133 -5.49 4.00 15.14
CA MET A 133 -5.83 2.92 16.06
C MET A 133 -5.04 1.65 15.73
N MET A 134 -5.05 1.21 14.48
CA MET A 134 -4.31 0.01 14.05
C MET A 134 -2.81 0.13 14.28
N ALA A 135 -2.21 1.29 13.93
CA ALA A 135 -0.79 1.52 14.15
C ALA A 135 -0.44 1.48 15.65
N ASN A 136 -1.29 2.06 16.51
CA ASN A 136 -1.09 1.99 17.97
C ASN A 136 -1.19 0.55 18.49
N MET A 137 -2.14 -0.26 18.02
CA MET A 137 -2.22 -1.69 18.39
C MET A 137 -0.92 -2.43 18.08
N VAL A 138 -0.31 -2.16 16.92
CA VAL A 138 0.97 -2.80 16.54
C VAL A 138 2.14 -2.24 17.33
N LEU A 139 2.17 -0.93 17.63
CA LEU A 139 3.19 -0.33 18.50
C LEU A 139 3.10 -0.86 19.94
N GLU A 140 1.90 -1.05 20.47
CA GLU A 140 1.68 -1.67 21.77
C GLU A 140 2.20 -3.12 21.80
N GLU A 141 1.94 -3.90 20.75
CA GLU A 141 2.47 -5.26 20.63
C GLU A 141 4.00 -5.27 20.55
N MET A 142 4.59 -4.32 19.81
CA MET A 142 6.04 -4.12 19.73
C MET A 142 6.64 -3.81 21.11
N LEU A 143 5.97 -2.97 21.91
CA LEU A 143 6.40 -2.61 23.27
C LEU A 143 6.27 -3.78 24.26
N ARG A 144 5.30 -4.67 24.08
CA ARG A 144 5.18 -5.91 24.91
C ARG A 144 6.38 -6.82 24.75
N GLY A 145 6.95 -6.87 23.55
CA GLY A 145 8.15 -7.67 23.25
C GLY A 145 7.94 -9.19 23.31
N GLU A 146 6.68 -9.66 23.29
CA GLU A 146 6.37 -11.10 23.33
C GLU A 146 6.70 -11.80 22.01
N ILE A 147 6.61 -11.08 20.91
CA ILE A 147 7.02 -11.52 19.56
C ILE A 147 7.79 -10.39 18.86
N PRO A 148 8.70 -10.71 17.92
CA PRO A 148 9.30 -9.70 17.06
C PRO A 148 8.25 -9.08 16.13
N VAL A 149 8.12 -7.74 16.18
CA VAL A 149 7.17 -6.95 15.36
C VAL A 149 7.90 -5.88 14.60
N LEU A 150 7.52 -5.63 13.34
CA LEU A 150 7.95 -4.45 12.60
C LEU A 150 6.80 -3.83 11.81
N ILE A 151 6.88 -2.52 11.59
CA ILE A 151 5.94 -1.76 10.75
C ILE A 151 6.69 -1.28 9.50
N GLY A 152 6.19 -1.67 8.32
CA GLY A 152 6.61 -1.10 7.03
C GLY A 152 5.53 -0.14 6.53
N ARG A 153 5.80 1.18 6.55
CA ARG A 153 4.83 2.23 6.20
C ARG A 153 5.14 2.82 4.84
N ALA A 154 4.09 2.94 4.01
CA ALA A 154 4.19 3.44 2.64
C ALA A 154 3.36 4.72 2.45
N PRO A 155 3.84 5.70 1.65
CA PRO A 155 3.03 6.85 1.25
C PRO A 155 2.00 6.46 0.20
N GLU A 156 1.53 7.41 -0.60
CA GLU A 156 0.63 7.15 -1.72
C GLU A 156 1.31 6.28 -2.79
N PHE A 157 0.62 5.24 -3.28
CA PHE A 157 1.22 4.31 -4.25
C PHE A 157 0.76 4.53 -5.68
N TYR A 158 1.60 4.08 -6.60
CA TYR A 158 1.25 3.77 -7.98
C TYR A 158 1.91 2.45 -8.37
N GLY A 159 1.33 1.72 -9.32
CA GLY A 159 1.95 0.45 -9.70
C GLY A 159 1.10 -0.43 -10.61
N PRO A 160 1.61 -1.63 -10.91
CA PRO A 160 0.98 -2.59 -11.82
C PRO A 160 -0.27 -3.23 -11.20
N GLY A 161 -1.05 -3.89 -12.05
CA GLY A 161 -2.22 -4.65 -11.65
C GLY A 161 -3.37 -3.77 -11.13
N LYS A 162 -4.33 -4.41 -10.45
CA LYS A 162 -5.51 -3.73 -9.91
C LYS A 162 -5.21 -3.20 -8.50
N THR A 163 -4.91 -1.90 -8.41
CA THR A 163 -4.63 -1.22 -7.15
C THR A 163 -5.84 -0.46 -6.62
N GLN A 164 -5.81 -0.08 -5.33
CA GLN A 164 -6.75 0.86 -4.73
C GLN A 164 -6.18 2.30 -4.70
N SER A 165 -5.18 2.58 -5.53
CA SER A 165 -4.52 3.87 -5.63
C SER A 165 -5.38 4.89 -6.38
N PHE A 166 -5.51 6.09 -5.82
CA PHE A 166 -6.13 7.21 -6.54
C PHE A 166 -5.29 7.64 -7.74
N THR A 167 -3.98 7.61 -7.63
CA THR A 167 -3.06 7.90 -8.74
C THR A 167 -3.28 6.93 -9.91
N ASN A 168 -3.45 5.62 -9.63
CA ASN A 168 -3.83 4.69 -10.70
C ASN A 168 -5.20 5.04 -11.28
N ALA A 169 -6.23 5.15 -10.44
CA ALA A 169 -7.61 5.34 -10.91
C ALA A 169 -7.83 6.65 -11.66
N LEU A 170 -7.23 7.74 -11.20
CA LEU A 170 -7.46 9.08 -11.75
C LEU A 170 -6.48 9.44 -12.88
N VAL A 171 -5.30 8.86 -12.93
CA VAL A 171 -4.29 9.16 -13.95
C VAL A 171 -4.07 7.97 -14.86
N LEU A 172 -3.51 6.89 -14.36
CA LEU A 172 -2.96 5.79 -15.17
C LEU A 172 -4.05 4.98 -15.89
N ASP A 173 -5.11 4.59 -15.19
CA ASP A 173 -6.21 3.83 -15.78
C ASP A 173 -7.01 4.65 -16.77
N ARG A 174 -7.07 5.97 -16.56
CA ARG A 174 -7.69 6.89 -17.54
C ARG A 174 -6.85 7.00 -18.80
N LEU A 175 -5.53 7.11 -18.68
CA LEU A 175 -4.62 7.11 -19.85
C LEU A 175 -4.73 5.80 -20.65
N LYS A 176 -4.76 4.65 -19.97
CA LYS A 176 -4.99 3.34 -20.59
C LYS A 176 -6.33 3.29 -21.35
N ALA A 177 -7.37 3.91 -20.79
CA ALA A 177 -8.69 3.99 -21.41
C ALA A 177 -8.82 5.11 -22.46
N GLY A 178 -7.74 5.80 -22.84
CA GLY A 178 -7.78 6.93 -23.77
C GLY A 178 -8.51 8.17 -23.24
N LYS A 179 -8.70 8.27 -21.92
CA LYS A 179 -9.41 9.38 -21.26
C LYS A 179 -8.40 10.37 -20.68
N LYS A 180 -8.83 11.64 -20.61
CA LYS A 180 -8.03 12.70 -19.99
C LYS A 180 -7.78 12.42 -18.50
N PRO A 181 -6.53 12.46 -17.99
CA PRO A 181 -6.21 12.33 -16.58
C PRO A 181 -6.91 13.37 -15.72
N LEU A 182 -7.14 13.02 -14.45
CA LEU A 182 -7.73 13.89 -13.44
C LEU A 182 -6.76 14.01 -12.25
N VAL A 183 -6.59 15.23 -11.74
CA VAL A 183 -5.74 15.52 -10.59
C VAL A 183 -6.60 16.09 -9.47
N PRO A 184 -6.54 15.56 -8.24
CA PRO A 184 -7.32 16.10 -7.13
C PRO A 184 -6.78 17.46 -6.67
N LEU A 185 -7.62 18.46 -6.63
CA LEU A 185 -7.50 19.80 -6.06
C LEU A 185 -6.37 20.69 -6.60
N ARG A 186 -5.13 20.21 -6.61
CA ARG A 186 -3.93 20.95 -7.04
C ARG A 186 -2.97 20.02 -7.77
N ASP A 187 -2.36 20.53 -8.81
CA ASP A 187 -1.36 19.83 -9.61
C ASP A 187 0.06 20.32 -9.37
N ASP A 188 0.23 21.41 -8.65
CA ASP A 188 1.49 22.09 -8.33
C ASP A 188 2.08 21.71 -6.95
N THR A 189 1.38 20.90 -6.13
CA THR A 189 1.90 20.43 -4.85
C THR A 189 2.85 19.24 -5.06
N LEU A 190 3.91 19.20 -4.25
CA LEU A 190 4.87 18.09 -4.24
C LEU A 190 4.24 16.84 -3.60
N ARG A 191 4.49 15.70 -4.23
CA ARG A 191 4.00 14.38 -3.81
C ARG A 191 5.14 13.39 -3.74
N THR A 192 5.19 12.61 -2.66
CA THR A 192 6.01 11.40 -2.63
C THR A 192 5.12 10.22 -2.96
N LEU A 193 5.39 9.59 -4.12
CA LEU A 193 4.69 8.38 -4.56
C LEU A 193 5.64 7.19 -4.47
N ILE A 194 5.13 6.03 -4.03
CA ILE A 194 5.92 4.80 -4.00
C ILE A 194 5.46 3.84 -5.10
N TRP A 195 6.44 3.25 -5.79
CA TRP A 195 6.22 2.13 -6.71
C TRP A 195 5.86 0.88 -5.91
N THR A 196 4.68 0.28 -6.14
CA THR A 196 4.18 -0.84 -5.33
C THR A 196 5.10 -2.07 -5.31
N PRO A 197 5.77 -2.47 -6.40
CA PRO A 197 6.76 -3.54 -6.32
C PRO A 197 7.95 -3.21 -5.40
N ASP A 198 8.44 -1.96 -5.39
CA ASP A 198 9.52 -1.55 -4.49
C ASP A 198 9.08 -1.58 -3.02
N ALA A 199 7.83 -1.15 -2.74
CA ALA A 199 7.27 -1.28 -1.39
C ALA A 199 7.25 -2.74 -0.92
N SER A 200 6.86 -3.65 -1.80
CA SER A 200 6.80 -5.08 -1.52
C SER A 200 8.18 -5.72 -1.37
N ARG A 201 9.15 -5.35 -2.23
CA ARG A 201 10.55 -5.78 -2.13
C ARG A 201 11.18 -5.31 -0.81
N ALA A 202 10.95 -4.05 -0.43
CA ALA A 202 11.44 -3.51 0.83
C ALA A 202 10.81 -4.21 2.04
N LEU A 203 9.50 -4.51 1.98
CA LEU A 203 8.81 -5.23 3.04
C LEU A 203 9.31 -6.67 3.18
N ALA A 204 9.60 -7.36 2.07
CA ALA A 204 10.21 -8.68 2.06
C ALA A 204 11.61 -8.66 2.68
N LEU A 205 12.44 -7.69 2.30
CA LEU A 205 13.78 -7.49 2.85
C LEU A 205 13.73 -7.26 4.37
N LEU A 206 12.91 -6.30 4.83
CA LEU A 206 12.74 -6.00 6.26
C LEU A 206 12.27 -7.22 7.05
N GLY A 207 11.27 -7.94 6.57
CA GLY A 207 10.74 -9.13 7.24
C GLY A 207 11.76 -10.27 7.38
N ASN A 208 12.76 -10.32 6.51
CA ASN A 208 13.83 -11.32 6.55
C ASN A 208 15.17 -10.78 7.14
N THR A 209 15.15 -9.57 7.71
CA THR A 209 16.28 -8.92 8.36
C THR A 209 16.07 -8.89 9.88
N PRO A 210 16.80 -9.69 10.68
CA PRO A 210 16.52 -9.83 12.12
C PRO A 210 16.58 -8.54 12.92
N ASP A 211 17.51 -7.65 12.63
CA ASP A 211 17.70 -6.36 13.32
C ASP A 211 16.73 -5.25 12.83
N ALA A 212 15.85 -5.55 11.86
CA ALA A 212 14.80 -4.64 11.43
C ALA A 212 13.57 -4.66 12.36
N TYR A 213 13.42 -5.67 13.19
CA TYR A 213 12.29 -5.77 14.12
C TYR A 213 12.44 -4.82 15.31
N GLY A 214 11.31 -4.56 16.01
CA GLY A 214 11.23 -3.56 17.08
C GLY A 214 11.17 -2.12 16.59
N GLN A 215 10.88 -1.89 15.31
CA GLN A 215 10.96 -0.56 14.69
C GLN A 215 9.85 -0.33 13.66
N THR A 216 9.57 0.96 13.42
CA THR A 216 8.84 1.44 12.24
C THR A 216 9.86 1.82 11.15
N TRP A 217 9.55 1.42 9.93
CA TRP A 217 10.32 1.76 8.74
C TRP A 217 9.44 2.47 7.72
N HIS A 218 9.85 3.62 7.26
CA HIS A 218 9.31 4.19 6.04
C HIS A 218 9.90 3.46 4.83
N LEU A 219 9.03 2.89 3.99
CA LEU A 219 9.46 2.14 2.82
C LEU A 219 10.05 3.09 1.76
N PRO A 220 11.09 2.65 1.01
CA PRO A 220 11.90 3.54 0.19
C PRO A 220 11.15 4.11 -0.99
N CYS A 221 11.26 5.42 -1.17
CA CYS A 221 10.68 6.19 -2.25
C CYS A 221 11.77 6.91 -3.04
N CYS A 222 11.42 7.34 -4.25
CA CYS A 222 12.26 8.26 -5.03
C CYS A 222 12.66 9.47 -4.17
N GLU A 223 13.92 9.90 -4.26
CA GLU A 223 14.47 10.95 -3.39
C GLU A 223 13.82 12.31 -3.61
N GLU A 224 13.53 12.61 -4.88
CA GLU A 224 12.92 13.88 -5.28
C GLU A 224 11.40 13.70 -5.37
N PRO A 225 10.64 14.37 -4.50
CA PRO A 225 9.19 14.46 -4.67
C PRO A 225 8.85 15.11 -6.01
N ILE A 226 7.73 14.70 -6.59
CA ILE A 226 7.26 15.18 -7.88
C ILE A 226 5.91 15.88 -7.73
N THR A 227 5.66 16.96 -8.48
CA THR A 227 4.30 17.52 -8.53
C THR A 227 3.39 16.61 -9.37
N TYR A 228 2.08 16.69 -9.14
CA TYR A 228 1.15 15.96 -10.01
C TYR A 228 1.26 16.39 -11.46
N ALA A 229 1.48 17.68 -11.74
CA ALA A 229 1.73 18.19 -13.07
C ALA A 229 2.90 17.47 -13.75
N GLN A 230 4.03 17.33 -13.03
CA GLN A 230 5.22 16.64 -13.51
C GLN A 230 4.95 15.14 -13.71
N PHE A 231 4.29 14.48 -12.74
CA PHE A 231 3.97 13.05 -12.84
C PHE A 231 3.04 12.76 -14.02
N VAL A 232 1.97 13.54 -14.18
CA VAL A 232 1.01 13.36 -15.30
C VAL A 232 1.68 13.66 -16.64
N SER A 233 2.54 14.68 -16.73
CA SER A 233 3.30 14.99 -17.93
C SER A 233 4.20 13.83 -18.33
N GLN A 234 4.96 13.25 -17.38
CA GLN A 234 5.77 12.05 -17.63
C GLN A 234 4.91 10.86 -18.07
N ALA A 235 3.76 10.63 -17.40
CA ALA A 235 2.84 9.55 -17.75
C ALA A 235 2.29 9.73 -19.17
N CYS A 236 1.84 10.93 -19.55
CA CYS A 236 1.38 11.23 -20.90
C CYS A 236 2.46 10.95 -21.94
N SER A 237 3.69 11.40 -21.68
CA SER A 237 4.85 11.17 -22.56
C SER A 237 5.11 9.68 -22.77
N VAL A 238 5.17 8.89 -21.68
CA VAL A 238 5.42 7.43 -21.76
C VAL A 238 4.28 6.70 -22.48
N PHE A 239 3.04 7.12 -22.27
CA PHE A 239 1.86 6.50 -22.90
C PHE A 239 1.62 7.01 -24.35
N GLY A 240 2.45 7.91 -24.86
CA GLY A 240 2.30 8.49 -26.21
C GLY A 240 1.00 9.29 -26.36
N LYS A 241 0.60 10.04 -25.31
CA LYS A 241 -0.60 10.86 -25.28
C LYS A 241 -0.24 12.34 -25.21
N GLU A 242 -1.17 13.19 -25.66
CA GLU A 242 -1.04 14.63 -25.47
C GLU A 242 -0.96 14.98 -23.98
N THR A 243 -0.08 15.91 -23.62
CA THR A 243 0.09 16.37 -22.26
C THR A 243 -1.06 17.30 -21.88
N SER A 244 -2.13 16.70 -21.35
CA SER A 244 -3.29 17.45 -20.86
C SER A 244 -3.98 16.69 -19.73
N TRP A 245 -4.49 17.43 -18.73
CA TRP A 245 -5.27 16.89 -17.62
C TRP A 245 -6.31 17.91 -17.15
N SER A 246 -7.19 17.48 -16.23
CA SER A 246 -8.13 18.38 -15.56
C SER A 246 -7.95 18.30 -14.06
N VAL A 247 -7.98 19.45 -13.39
CA VAL A 247 -7.95 19.54 -11.93
C VAL A 247 -9.38 19.42 -11.41
N LEU A 248 -9.58 18.47 -10.48
CA LEU A 248 -10.87 18.26 -9.81
C LEU A 248 -11.03 19.25 -8.66
N ASN A 249 -11.97 20.17 -8.78
CA ASN A 249 -12.30 21.13 -7.73
C ASN A 249 -13.13 20.50 -6.60
N LYS A 250 -13.03 21.07 -5.39
CA LYS A 250 -13.79 20.62 -4.22
C LYS A 250 -15.31 20.61 -4.44
N ILE A 251 -15.87 21.69 -4.99
CA ILE A 251 -17.32 21.91 -5.08
C ILE A 251 -18.03 20.78 -5.85
N PRO A 252 -17.63 20.40 -7.07
CA PRO A 252 -18.24 19.28 -7.78
C PRO A 252 -18.13 17.95 -7.02
N LEU A 253 -17.00 17.70 -6.36
CA LEU A 253 -16.79 16.49 -5.56
C LEU A 253 -17.69 16.46 -4.31
N TYR A 254 -17.94 17.63 -3.70
CA TYR A 254 -18.85 17.76 -2.56
C TYR A 254 -20.29 17.48 -2.98
N ILE A 255 -20.73 18.05 -4.09
CA ILE A 255 -22.09 17.81 -4.65
C ILE A 255 -22.26 16.34 -5.03
N ALA A 256 -21.30 15.75 -5.77
CA ALA A 256 -21.35 14.35 -6.15
C ALA A 256 -21.36 13.41 -4.93
N GLY A 257 -20.66 13.77 -3.85
CA GLY A 257 -20.63 13.00 -2.60
C GLY A 257 -21.97 12.98 -1.82
N ILE A 258 -22.90 13.87 -2.13
CA ILE A 258 -24.27 13.81 -1.57
C ILE A 258 -25.02 12.62 -2.16
N PHE A 259 -24.86 12.38 -3.45
CA PHE A 259 -25.62 11.38 -4.21
C PHE A 259 -24.89 10.05 -4.40
N SER A 260 -23.57 10.01 -4.20
CA SER A 260 -22.74 8.83 -4.47
C SER A 260 -21.73 8.56 -3.36
N LYS A 261 -21.56 7.26 -3.03
CA LYS A 261 -20.63 6.81 -1.98
C LYS A 261 -19.16 7.06 -2.35
N GLY A 262 -18.75 6.79 -3.58
CA GLY A 262 -17.37 6.95 -4.03
C GLY A 262 -16.81 8.36 -3.82
N PRO A 263 -17.43 9.41 -4.37
CA PRO A 263 -17.03 10.79 -4.09
C PRO A 263 -17.09 11.18 -2.62
N ARG A 264 -18.05 10.65 -1.84
CA ARG A 264 -18.14 10.87 -0.39
C ARG A 264 -16.94 10.32 0.35
N GLU A 265 -16.52 9.12 0.03
CA GLU A 265 -15.34 8.47 0.64
C GLU A 265 -14.03 9.15 0.22
N LEU A 266 -13.97 9.70 -1.01
CA LEU A 266 -12.83 10.47 -1.47
C LEU A 266 -12.70 11.81 -0.73
N ARG A 267 -13.80 12.48 -0.40
CA ARG A 267 -13.80 13.78 0.30
C ARG A 267 -12.96 13.79 1.57
N GLU A 268 -12.98 12.69 2.32
CA GLU A 268 -12.22 12.56 3.57
C GLU A 268 -10.70 12.65 3.34
N LEU A 269 -10.23 12.27 2.17
CA LEU A 269 -8.81 12.25 1.81
C LEU A 269 -8.36 13.50 1.05
N LEU A 270 -9.30 14.38 0.64
CA LEU A 270 -8.98 15.57 -0.14
C LEU A 270 -8.01 16.54 0.54
N PRO A 271 -8.07 16.79 1.87
CA PRO A 271 -7.14 17.74 2.50
C PRO A 271 -5.66 17.44 2.25
N ARG A 272 -5.29 16.16 2.11
CA ARG A 272 -3.90 15.76 1.79
C ARG A 272 -3.41 16.18 0.40
N TYR A 273 -4.32 16.64 -0.47
CA TYR A 273 -4.00 17.14 -1.82
C TYR A 273 -3.96 18.67 -1.89
N GLU A 274 -4.17 19.37 -0.78
CA GLU A 274 -4.13 20.84 -0.70
C GLU A 274 -2.74 21.38 -0.43
N ALA A 275 -1.87 20.56 0.15
CA ALA A 275 -0.50 20.90 0.52
C ALA A 275 0.47 19.84 -0.01
N ASP A 276 1.76 20.12 0.08
CA ASP A 276 2.80 19.14 -0.20
C ASP A 276 2.63 17.91 0.69
N ASN A 277 2.90 16.73 0.15
CA ASN A 277 2.90 15.48 0.89
C ASN A 277 4.28 14.85 0.79
N LEU A 278 5.14 15.19 1.72
CA LEU A 278 6.55 14.81 1.75
C LEU A 278 6.75 13.65 2.72
N PHE A 279 7.33 12.56 2.22
CA PHE A 279 7.59 11.36 2.99
C PHE A 279 9.09 11.05 3.00
N ASP A 280 9.66 10.94 4.19
CA ASP A 280 11.07 10.66 4.39
C ASP A 280 11.31 9.16 4.53
N SER A 281 12.19 8.60 3.73
CA SER A 281 12.63 7.20 3.81
C SER A 281 14.15 7.09 3.97
N SER A 282 14.80 8.12 4.48
CA SER A 282 16.25 8.19 4.64
C SER A 282 16.79 7.13 5.60
N LYS A 283 16.05 6.78 6.66
CA LYS A 283 16.38 5.69 7.57
C LYS A 283 16.55 4.36 6.83
N PHE A 284 15.59 4.00 5.97
CA PHE A 284 15.69 2.78 5.16
C PHE A 284 16.89 2.83 4.20
N LYS A 285 17.06 3.93 3.47
CA LYS A 285 18.15 4.11 2.51
C LYS A 285 19.52 4.04 3.17
N SER A 286 19.66 4.61 4.35
CA SER A 286 20.91 4.54 5.12
C SER A 286 21.24 3.12 5.59
N ARG A 287 20.22 2.33 5.96
CA ARG A 287 20.41 0.94 6.40
C ARG A 287 20.66 -0.02 5.23
N PHE A 288 20.03 0.27 4.07
CA PHE A 288 20.08 -0.56 2.87
C PHE A 288 20.52 0.25 1.64
N PRO A 289 21.77 0.72 1.57
CA PRO A 289 22.23 1.63 0.52
C PRO A 289 22.23 0.99 -0.89
N ASP A 290 22.30 -0.34 -0.97
CA ASP A 290 22.27 -1.08 -2.23
C ASP A 290 20.87 -1.36 -2.75
N PHE A 291 19.83 -0.98 -2.00
CA PHE A 291 18.44 -1.16 -2.43
C PHE A 291 18.11 -0.22 -3.59
N ARG A 292 17.90 -0.78 -4.78
CA ARG A 292 17.58 -0.01 -5.98
C ARG A 292 16.13 0.44 -5.95
N ILE A 293 15.91 1.76 -5.96
CA ILE A 293 14.60 2.38 -6.02
C ILE A 293 14.25 2.68 -7.47
N THR A 294 13.06 2.26 -7.90
CA THR A 294 12.54 2.54 -9.23
C THR A 294 12.17 4.02 -9.35
N THR A 295 12.70 4.72 -10.34
CA THR A 295 12.33 6.10 -10.61
C THR A 295 10.90 6.19 -11.14
N TYR A 296 10.26 7.36 -11.04
CA TYR A 296 8.91 7.56 -11.57
C TYR A 296 8.82 7.18 -13.05
N ARG A 297 9.81 7.60 -13.85
CA ARG A 297 9.87 7.28 -15.28
C ARG A 297 9.95 5.77 -15.52
N GLN A 298 10.86 5.09 -14.84
CA GLN A 298 11.00 3.63 -14.97
C GLN A 298 9.71 2.88 -14.59
N GLY A 299 9.06 3.30 -13.47
CA GLY A 299 7.78 2.71 -13.05
C GLY A 299 6.67 2.91 -14.10
N LEU A 300 6.60 4.08 -14.72
CA LEU A 300 5.66 4.37 -15.80
C LEU A 300 5.96 3.56 -17.06
N GLU A 301 7.22 3.41 -17.44
CA GLU A 301 7.66 2.59 -18.59
C GLU A 301 7.32 1.10 -18.37
N ASN A 302 7.54 0.58 -17.16
CA ASN A 302 7.15 -0.78 -16.79
C ASN A 302 5.63 -0.99 -16.91
N LEU A 303 4.82 -0.04 -16.41
CA LEU A 303 3.37 -0.08 -16.53
C LEU A 303 2.89 -0.06 -17.99
N TYR A 304 3.52 0.75 -18.82
CA TYR A 304 3.18 0.84 -20.23
C TYR A 304 3.49 -0.45 -20.98
N THR A 305 4.63 -1.06 -20.68
CA THR A 305 5.05 -2.34 -21.25
C THR A 305 4.09 -3.46 -20.87
N GLU A 306 3.75 -3.59 -19.59
CA GLU A 306 2.76 -4.56 -19.08
C GLU A 306 1.39 -4.36 -19.74
N TRP A 307 0.94 -3.11 -19.82
CA TRP A 307 -0.35 -2.79 -20.43
C TRP A 307 -0.39 -3.15 -21.91
N LYS A 308 0.67 -2.86 -22.67
CA LYS A 308 0.77 -3.25 -24.09
C LYS A 308 0.71 -4.75 -24.28
N ALA A 309 1.47 -5.51 -23.48
CA ALA A 309 1.49 -6.96 -23.54
C ALA A 309 0.09 -7.55 -23.27
N THR A 310 -0.59 -7.08 -22.22
CA THR A 310 -1.95 -7.53 -21.88
C THR A 310 -2.98 -7.13 -22.95
N SER A 311 -2.82 -5.95 -23.55
CA SER A 311 -3.75 -5.46 -24.59
C SER A 311 -3.57 -6.19 -25.94
N ALA A 312 -2.40 -6.73 -26.21
CA ALA A 312 -2.14 -7.58 -27.38
C ALA A 312 -2.81 -8.94 -27.23
N LEU A 313 -2.65 -9.58 -26.07
CA LEU A 313 -3.28 -10.88 -25.77
C LEU A 313 -4.82 -10.85 -25.87
N ASN A 314 -5.45 -9.76 -25.43
CA ASN A 314 -6.92 -9.60 -25.50
C ASN A 314 -7.48 -9.23 -26.89
N LYS A 315 -6.63 -9.06 -27.91
CA LYS A 315 -7.07 -8.79 -29.29
C LYS A 315 -7.05 -10.03 -30.17
N ASP A 316 -6.37 -11.08 -29.69
CA ASP A 316 -6.22 -12.36 -30.41
C ASP A 316 -7.28 -13.40 -29.96
N ASP A 317 -8.12 -13.05 -28.97
CA ASP A 317 -9.32 -13.77 -28.54
C ASP A 317 -10.60 -13.09 -29.08
#